data_67933cca54fea64385c3b46007501d45
#
_entry.id   67933cca54fea64385c3b46007501d45
#
_cell.length_a   1.000
_cell.length_b   1.000
_cell.length_c   1.000
_cell.angle_alpha   90.00
_cell.angle_beta   90.00
_cell.angle_gamma   90.00
#
_symmetry.space_group_name_H-M   'P 1'
#
loop_
_entity.id
_entity.type
_entity.pdbx_description
1 polymer ?
#
loop_
_entity_poly.entity_id
_entity_poly.type
_entity_poly.pdbx_seq_one_letter_code
_entity_poly.pdbx_strand_id
1 'polypeptide(L)' 'MPYIKIESGKLTDEQKMLLIKRVTEVSAEIMHIPQEFFTTTITELPDKNFGIGGKTIDIIKDEYKK' A
#
# COMPACT_ATOMS: atom_id res chain seq x y z
N MET A 1 11.60 -1.16 -16.95
CA MET A 1 10.86 -2.02 -16.02
C MET A 1 10.17 -1.19 -14.97
N PRO A 2 8.85 -1.18 -14.97
CA PRO A 2 8.14 -0.34 -13.99
C PRO A 2 8.20 -0.90 -12.58
N TYR A 3 8.26 0.01 -11.62
CA TYR A 3 8.20 -0.33 -10.21
C TYR A 3 7.04 0.38 -9.57
N ILE A 4 6.25 -0.36 -8.80
CA ILE A 4 5.16 0.22 -8.04
C ILE A 4 5.45 -0.04 -6.57
N LYS A 5 5.50 1.03 -5.79
CA LYS A 5 5.77 0.94 -4.37
C LYS A 5 4.53 1.41 -3.61
N ILE A 6 4.08 0.58 -2.69
CA ILE A 6 2.93 0.90 -1.85
C ILE A 6 3.40 0.92 -0.42
N GLU A 7 3.10 2.02 0.27
CA GLU A 7 3.35 2.12 1.70
C GLU A 7 2.02 2.19 2.40
N SER A 8 1.86 1.43 3.46
CA SER A 8 0.56 1.29 4.10
C SER A 8 0.74 0.90 5.55
N GLY A 9 -0.34 1.02 6.32
CA GLY A 9 -0.42 0.36 7.60
C GLY A 9 -0.58 -1.14 7.39
N LYS A 10 -0.87 -1.84 8.47
CA LYS A 10 -0.96 -3.29 8.44
C LYS A 10 -2.13 -3.77 7.57
N LEU A 11 -1.86 -4.75 6.74
CA LEU A 11 -2.84 -5.37 5.85
C LEU A 11 -2.85 -6.87 6.08
N THR A 12 -3.96 -7.53 5.73
CA THR A 12 -4.01 -8.98 5.72
C THR A 12 -3.25 -9.51 4.50
N ASP A 13 -2.88 -10.78 4.57
CA ASP A 13 -2.19 -11.40 3.44
C ASP A 13 -3.05 -11.40 2.17
N GLU A 14 -4.36 -11.59 2.33
CA GLU A 14 -5.29 -11.53 1.21
C GLU A 14 -5.34 -10.13 0.59
N GLN A 15 -5.40 -9.11 1.43
CA GLN A 15 -5.39 -7.73 0.95
C GLN A 15 -4.12 -7.42 0.18
N LYS A 16 -2.97 -7.87 0.68
CA LYS A 16 -1.70 -7.65 0.00
C LYS A 16 -1.67 -8.33 -1.37
N MET A 17 -2.15 -9.56 -1.42
CA MET A 17 -2.17 -10.31 -2.68
C MET A 17 -3.07 -9.63 -3.71
N LEU A 18 -4.27 -9.23 -3.30
CA LEU A 18 -5.21 -8.58 -4.20
C LEU A 18 -4.72 -7.21 -4.64
N LEU A 19 -4.12 -6.47 -3.74
CA LEU A 19 -3.60 -5.15 -4.05
C LEU A 19 -2.48 -5.23 -5.08
N ILE A 20 -1.53 -6.14 -4.88
CA ILE A 20 -0.46 -6.34 -5.84
C ILE A 20 -1.01 -6.75 -7.19
N LYS A 21 -1.96 -7.68 -7.20
CA LYS A 21 -2.54 -8.19 -8.44
C LYS A 21 -3.25 -7.08 -9.21
N ARG A 22 -4.15 -6.37 -8.54
CA ARG A 22 -4.99 -5.39 -9.23
C ARG A 22 -4.24 -4.14 -9.63
N VAL A 23 -3.35 -3.67 -8.79
CA VAL A 23 -2.54 -2.49 -9.14
C VAL A 23 -1.67 -2.79 -10.34
N THR A 24 -1.09 -3.99 -10.38
CA THR A 24 -0.28 -4.41 -11.53
C THR A 24 -1.12 -4.51 -12.80
N GLU A 25 -2.32 -5.11 -12.71
CA GLU A 25 -3.21 -5.23 -13.86
C GLU A 25 -3.58 -3.88 -14.46
N VAL A 26 -4.00 -2.96 -13.61
CA VAL A 26 -4.42 -1.64 -14.05
C VAL A 26 -3.24 -0.86 -14.64
N SER A 27 -2.10 -0.93 -13.99
CA SER A 27 -0.90 -0.22 -14.48
C SER A 27 -0.43 -0.77 -15.81
N ALA A 28 -0.45 -2.08 -15.97
CA ALA A 28 -0.07 -2.71 -17.23
C ALA A 28 -0.98 -2.29 -18.37
N GLU A 29 -2.28 -2.19 -18.09
CA GLU A 29 -3.26 -1.76 -19.07
C GLU A 29 -3.02 -0.31 -19.52
N ILE A 30 -2.81 0.57 -18.56
CA ILE A 30 -2.63 2.00 -18.84
C ILE A 30 -1.30 2.25 -19.55
N MET A 31 -0.26 1.59 -19.11
CA MET A 31 1.09 1.82 -19.64
C MET A 31 1.41 1.01 -20.90
N HIS A 32 0.54 0.07 -21.26
CA HIS A 32 0.75 -0.84 -22.39
C HIS A 32 2.04 -1.65 -22.26
N ILE A 33 2.30 -2.14 -21.04
CA ILE A 33 3.46 -2.97 -20.74
C ILE A 33 2.96 -4.28 -20.12
N PRO A 34 3.49 -5.44 -20.54
CA PRO A 34 3.06 -6.72 -19.96
C PRO A 34 3.28 -6.77 -18.45
N GLN A 35 2.37 -7.44 -17.76
CA GLN A 35 2.41 -7.53 -16.30
C GLN A 35 3.71 -8.13 -15.78
N GLU A 36 4.28 -9.06 -16.51
CA GLU A 36 5.50 -9.76 -16.08
C GLU A 36 6.72 -8.84 -15.94
N PHE A 37 6.64 -7.62 -16.48
CA PHE A 37 7.74 -6.67 -16.34
C PHE A 37 7.61 -5.78 -15.10
N PHE A 38 6.50 -5.87 -14.38
CA PHE A 38 6.24 -5.03 -13.22
C PHE A 38 6.79 -5.65 -11.93
N THR A 39 7.37 -4.80 -11.09
CA THR A 39 7.69 -5.17 -9.73
C THR A 39 6.80 -4.33 -8.81
N THR A 40 6.00 -4.98 -7.99
CA THR A 40 5.11 -4.30 -7.05
C THR A 40 5.49 -4.71 -5.63
N THR A 41 5.76 -3.74 -4.78
CA THR A 41 6.15 -4.01 -3.40
C THR A 41 5.22 -3.28 -2.44
N ILE A 42 5.02 -3.89 -1.28
CA ILE A 42 4.24 -3.30 -0.20
C ILE A 42 5.13 -3.21 1.03
N THR A 43 5.23 -2.00 1.59
CA THR A 43 5.91 -1.78 2.85
C THR A 43 4.85 -1.47 3.89
N GLU A 44 4.79 -2.29 4.93
CA GLU A 44 3.87 -2.08 6.04
C GLU A 44 4.58 -1.35 7.16
N LEU A 45 3.93 -0.32 7.69
CA LEU A 45 4.46 0.45 8.80
C LEU A 45 3.54 0.30 10.00
N PRO A 46 4.07 -0.07 11.17
CA PRO A 46 3.26 -0.10 12.39
C PRO A 46 2.72 1.30 12.70
N ASP A 47 1.56 1.35 13.35
CA ASP A 47 0.90 2.61 13.64
C ASP A 47 1.78 3.59 14.43
N LYS A 48 2.74 3.07 15.17
CA LYS A 48 3.63 3.92 15.96
C LYS A 48 4.84 4.45 15.20
N ASN A 49 5.01 3.99 13.96
CA ASN A 49 6.16 4.39 13.14
C ASN A 49 5.85 5.54 12.21
N PHE A 50 4.62 5.96 12.12
CA PHE A 50 4.28 7.12 11.29
C PHE A 50 3.15 7.91 11.93
N GLY A 51 3.04 9.15 11.53
CA GLY A 51 2.06 10.03 12.14
C GLY A 51 1.66 11.16 11.23
N ILE A 52 0.65 11.87 11.66
CA ILE A 52 0.12 13.04 10.97
C ILE A 52 0.04 14.16 11.99
N GLY A 53 0.59 15.33 11.62
CA GLY A 53 0.53 16.47 12.51
C GLY A 53 1.25 16.28 13.83
N GLY A 54 2.26 15.40 13.85
CA GLY A 54 3.03 15.15 15.08
C GLY A 54 2.41 14.10 16.00
N LYS A 55 1.29 13.49 15.59
CA LYS A 55 0.65 12.43 16.37
C LYS A 55 0.79 11.12 15.63
N THR A 56 1.10 10.06 16.37
CA THR A 56 1.19 8.72 15.78
C THR A 56 -0.19 8.25 15.33
N ILE A 57 -0.23 7.33 14.37
CA ILE A 57 -1.49 6.90 13.76
C ILE A 57 -2.41 6.20 14.76
N ASP A 58 -1.86 5.50 15.74
CA ASP A 58 -2.70 4.88 16.77
C ASP A 58 -3.53 5.93 17.53
N ILE A 59 -2.93 7.09 17.82
CA ILE A 59 -3.64 8.20 18.46
C ILE A 59 -4.70 8.78 17.53
N ILE A 60 -4.35 8.97 16.26
CA ILE A 60 -5.28 9.51 15.26
C ILE A 60 -6.50 8.59 15.11
N LYS A 61 -6.29 7.28 15.07
CA LYS A 61 -7.38 6.32 14.96
C LYS A 61 -8.32 6.39 16.17
N ASP A 62 -7.75 6.55 17.37
CA ASP A 62 -8.56 6.68 18.56
C ASP A 62 -9.43 7.93 18.53
N GLU A 63 -8.89 9.03 17.98
CA GLU A 63 -9.66 10.27 17.84
C GLU A 63 -10.83 10.10 16.87
N TYR A 64 -10.64 9.32 15.82
CA TYR A 64 -11.70 9.10 14.82
C TYR A 64 -12.80 8.16 15.31
N LYS A 65 -12.54 7.37 16.33
CA LYS A 65 -13.54 6.43 16.85
C LYS A 65 -14.61 7.08 17.72
N LYS A 66 -14.48 8.34 18.04
CA LYS A 66 -15.42 9.05 18.91
C LYS A 66 -16.63 9.60 18.17
#